data_36fc2be5077de8f6dd8013cb18bfcd46
#
_entry.id   36fc2be5077de8f6dd8013cb18bfcd46
#
_cell.length_a   1.000
_cell.length_b   1.000
_cell.length_c   1.000
_cell.angle_alpha   90.00
_cell.angle_beta   90.00
_cell.angle_gamma   90.00
#
_symmetry.space_group_name_H-M   'P 1'
#
loop_
_entity.id
_entity.type
_entity.pdbx_description
1 polymer ?
#
loop_
_entity_poly.entity_id
_entity_poly.type
_entity_poly.pdbx_seq_one_letter_code
_entity_poly.pdbx_strand_id
1 'polypeptide(L)'
;MGTGVGQGSVGRDSAGRDRHRHAPAACPRCGRPLKEPTAWSSAWRCNWHGEVQPLLPPFSPSQDGLDGLLHMYRPGTAGVPVWLPWPLPLGWLVAGFAGAGDERTGVRACAVALTGPNPLGGPADMVVVAEEPGIGFGAALAGLDSVDPGAGFGSAPPIATASFGKHDFPLWQVDSPGRAVFAGEVKGLWLWVVLWPDTAGTLLVEPLALRDLRDPGQDLDLPFGAASPRLPAR
;
A
#
# COMPACT_ATOMS: atom_id res chain seq x y z
N MET A 1 74.47 -13.75 26.50
CA MET A 1 73.51 -14.45 25.61
C MET A 1 72.09 -14.18 26.12
N GLY A 2 71.43 -13.19 25.61
CA GLY A 2 70.11 -12.75 26.07
C GLY A 2 69.23 -12.53 24.85
N THR A 3 68.22 -13.37 24.69
CA THR A 3 67.23 -13.27 23.65
C THR A 3 66.05 -12.42 24.15
N GLY A 4 65.87 -11.26 23.56
CA GLY A 4 64.70 -10.39 23.79
C GLY A 4 63.48 -10.92 22.98
N VAL A 5 62.37 -11.08 23.71
CA VAL A 5 61.06 -11.41 23.10
C VAL A 5 60.28 -10.11 22.97
N GLY A 6 60.06 -9.70 21.73
CA GLY A 6 59.21 -8.56 21.41
C GLY A 6 57.71 -8.91 21.58
N GLN A 7 57.01 -8.17 22.40
CA GLN A 7 55.56 -8.22 22.50
C GLN A 7 54.95 -7.41 21.36
N GLY A 8 54.35 -8.10 20.39
CA GLY A 8 53.50 -7.52 19.37
C GLY A 8 52.12 -7.12 19.97
N SER A 9 51.82 -5.84 20.00
CA SER A 9 50.51 -5.32 20.34
C SER A 9 49.55 -5.63 19.20
N VAL A 10 48.60 -6.53 19.42
CA VAL A 10 47.48 -6.78 18.52
C VAL A 10 46.52 -5.59 18.60
N GLY A 11 46.57 -4.75 17.60
CA GLY A 11 45.53 -3.72 17.37
C GLY A 11 44.17 -4.38 17.20
N ARG A 12 43.27 -4.10 18.12
CA ARG A 12 41.84 -4.43 17.94
C ARG A 12 41.28 -3.48 16.90
N ASP A 13 41.20 -3.94 15.66
CA ASP A 13 40.34 -3.34 14.65
C ASP A 13 38.91 -3.46 15.16
N SER A 14 38.36 -2.32 15.57
CA SER A 14 36.93 -2.15 15.82
C SER A 14 36.20 -2.30 14.49
N ALA A 15 35.81 -3.56 14.19
CA ALA A 15 34.97 -3.89 13.08
C ALA A 15 33.78 -2.95 13.01
N GLY A 16 33.69 -2.28 11.87
CA GLY A 16 32.63 -1.37 11.55
C GLY A 16 31.27 -2.01 11.78
N ARG A 17 30.46 -1.37 12.63
CA ARG A 17 29.05 -1.66 12.71
C ARG A 17 28.47 -1.40 11.32
N ASP A 18 28.14 -2.47 10.65
CA ASP A 18 27.41 -2.47 9.40
C ASP A 18 26.09 -1.72 9.65
N ARG A 19 26.09 -0.43 9.34
CA ARG A 19 24.86 0.36 9.32
C ARG A 19 24.12 -0.12 8.07
N HIS A 20 23.22 -1.06 8.24
CA HIS A 20 22.20 -1.27 7.26
C HIS A 20 21.56 0.09 7.00
N ARG A 21 21.91 0.72 5.89
CA ARG A 21 21.28 1.93 5.42
C ARG A 21 19.87 1.54 5.02
N HIS A 22 18.92 1.57 5.96
CA HIS A 22 17.53 1.53 5.60
C HIS A 22 17.28 2.67 4.61
N ALA A 23 16.64 2.35 3.48
CA ALA A 23 16.22 3.38 2.56
C ALA A 23 15.41 4.43 3.34
N PRO A 24 15.61 5.73 3.09
CA PRO A 24 14.91 6.77 3.81
C PRO A 24 13.39 6.59 3.63
N ALA A 25 12.63 6.82 4.71
CA ALA A 25 11.18 6.79 4.65
C ALA A 25 10.69 7.74 3.56
N ALA A 26 9.69 7.32 2.79
CA ALA A 26 9.18 8.05 1.64
C ALA A 26 7.75 8.55 1.85
N CYS A 27 7.43 9.66 1.21
CA CYS A 27 6.10 10.26 1.23
C CYS A 27 5.11 9.44 0.39
N PRO A 28 3.93 9.05 0.91
CA PRO A 28 2.95 8.28 0.15
C PRO A 28 2.37 9.04 -1.05
N ARG A 29 2.44 10.38 -1.03
CA ARG A 29 1.87 11.24 -2.08
C ARG A 29 2.83 11.52 -3.24
N CYS A 30 4.14 11.55 -2.97
CA CYS A 30 5.12 11.92 -4.02
C CYS A 30 6.39 11.06 -4.06
N GLY A 31 6.51 10.04 -3.22
CA GLY A 31 7.67 9.15 -3.18
C GLY A 31 8.97 9.78 -2.68
N ARG A 32 8.99 11.09 -2.35
CA ARG A 32 10.21 11.79 -1.92
C ARG A 32 10.59 11.42 -0.49
N PRO A 33 11.89 11.48 -0.14
CA PRO A 33 12.36 11.25 1.21
C PRO A 33 11.70 12.18 2.24
N LEU A 34 11.41 11.63 3.41
CA LEU A 34 10.84 12.35 4.53
C LEU A 34 11.89 12.79 5.52
N LYS A 35 11.58 13.85 6.27
CA LYS A 35 12.28 14.22 7.51
C LYS A 35 11.69 13.39 8.64
N GLU A 36 12.58 12.75 9.38
CA GLU A 36 12.23 11.93 10.54
C GLU A 36 11.66 12.77 11.69
N PRO A 37 10.83 12.16 12.56
CA PRO A 37 10.45 12.75 13.82
C PRO A 37 11.67 13.16 14.65
N THR A 38 11.53 14.25 15.40
CA THR A 38 12.58 14.78 16.27
C THR A 38 12.08 14.85 17.71
N ALA A 39 12.94 15.22 18.65
CA ALA A 39 12.54 15.46 20.04
C ALA A 39 11.43 16.55 20.16
N TRP A 40 11.30 17.41 19.16
CA TRP A 40 10.37 18.55 19.14
C TRP A 40 9.15 18.33 18.26
N SER A 41 9.16 17.31 17.37
CA SER A 41 8.05 17.00 16.48
C SER A 41 7.98 15.49 16.29
N SER A 42 6.87 14.92 16.68
CA SER A 42 6.62 13.47 16.56
C SER A 42 6.13 13.06 15.15
N ALA A 43 5.98 14.00 14.21
CA ALA A 43 5.44 13.75 12.90
C ALA A 43 6.54 13.61 11.84
N TRP A 44 6.33 12.70 10.89
CA TRP A 44 7.08 12.63 9.65
C TRP A 44 6.70 13.80 8.75
N ARG A 45 7.65 14.42 8.09
CA ARG A 45 7.39 15.62 7.29
C ARG A 45 7.95 15.52 5.89
N CYS A 46 7.07 15.76 4.92
CA CYS A 46 7.42 16.00 3.53
C CYS A 46 7.62 17.50 3.30
N ASN A 47 8.65 17.90 2.54
CA ASN A 47 8.86 19.32 2.23
C ASN A 47 7.72 19.94 1.39
N TRP A 48 6.95 19.10 0.66
CA TRP A 48 5.86 19.52 -0.23
C TRP A 48 4.48 19.37 0.42
N HIS A 49 4.31 18.31 1.23
CA HIS A 49 2.98 17.92 1.73
C HIS A 49 2.81 18.12 3.24
N GLY A 50 3.82 18.68 3.92
CA GLY A 50 3.75 18.89 5.36
C GLY A 50 3.82 17.57 6.14
N GLU A 51 2.99 17.42 7.15
CA GLU A 51 2.90 16.20 7.94
C GLU A 51 2.23 15.08 7.15
N VAL A 52 2.85 13.90 7.12
CA VAL A 52 2.38 12.73 6.39
C VAL A 52 2.71 11.44 7.15
N GLN A 53 2.02 10.36 6.85
CA GLN A 53 2.43 9.02 7.26
C GLN A 53 3.51 8.50 6.29
N PRO A 54 4.59 7.87 6.75
CA PRO A 54 5.60 7.33 5.86
C PRO A 54 5.10 6.09 5.10
N LEU A 55 5.58 5.89 3.87
CA LEU A 55 5.43 4.60 3.20
C LEU A 55 6.17 3.52 3.99
N LEU A 56 5.50 2.41 4.22
CA LEU A 56 6.11 1.19 4.70
C LEU A 56 7.01 0.59 3.61
N PRO A 57 8.02 -0.23 3.96
CA PRO A 57 8.73 -1.01 2.97
C PRO A 57 7.75 -1.84 2.14
N PRO A 58 7.94 -1.94 0.81
CA PRO A 58 7.07 -2.78 -0.02
C PRO A 58 7.22 -4.25 0.37
N PHE A 59 6.10 -4.96 0.38
CA PHE A 59 6.04 -6.37 0.71
C PHE A 59 5.89 -7.19 -0.58
N SER A 60 6.68 -8.27 -0.68
CA SER A 60 6.67 -9.16 -1.83
C SER A 60 5.30 -9.83 -2.04
N PRO A 61 4.98 -10.23 -3.29
CA PRO A 61 3.81 -11.05 -3.57
C PRO A 61 4.05 -12.50 -3.11
N SER A 62 3.92 -12.73 -1.82
CA SER A 62 4.10 -14.03 -1.17
C SER A 62 3.35 -14.05 0.16
N GLN A 63 3.16 -15.24 0.73
CA GLN A 63 2.59 -15.37 2.06
C GLN A 63 3.44 -14.65 3.10
N ASP A 64 4.77 -14.77 3.03
CA ASP A 64 5.70 -14.05 3.93
C ASP A 64 5.54 -12.53 3.81
N GLY A 65 5.28 -12.03 2.58
CA GLY A 65 5.02 -10.61 2.35
C GLY A 65 3.71 -10.15 2.99
N LEU A 66 2.65 -10.95 2.87
CA LEU A 66 1.38 -10.67 3.55
C LEU A 66 1.57 -10.69 5.07
N ASP A 67 2.20 -11.72 5.60
CA ASP A 67 2.46 -11.86 7.04
C ASP A 67 3.30 -10.69 7.56
N GLY A 68 4.32 -10.27 6.79
CA GLY A 68 5.12 -9.08 7.09
C GLY A 68 4.27 -7.81 7.19
N LEU A 69 3.34 -7.60 6.25
CA LEU A 69 2.38 -6.49 6.33
C LEU A 69 1.48 -6.62 7.56
N LEU A 70 0.92 -7.81 7.81
CA LEU A 70 0.01 -8.03 8.93
C LEU A 70 0.68 -7.83 10.29
N HIS A 71 1.98 -8.11 10.41
CA HIS A 71 2.77 -7.81 11.62
C HIS A 71 2.90 -6.31 11.92
N MET A 72 2.72 -5.45 10.92
CA MET A 72 2.71 -4.00 11.14
C MET A 72 1.42 -3.49 11.79
N TYR A 73 0.37 -4.31 11.83
CA TYR A 73 -0.88 -3.97 12.52
C TYR A 73 -0.72 -4.17 14.02
N ARG A 74 -1.06 -3.13 14.78
CA ARG A 74 -0.99 -3.19 16.25
C ARG A 74 -2.17 -3.97 16.81
N PRO A 75 -1.95 -4.87 17.75
CA PRO A 75 -3.05 -5.53 18.47
C PRO A 75 -3.98 -4.50 19.13
N GLY A 76 -5.29 -4.67 18.95
CA GLY A 76 -6.31 -3.80 19.56
C GLY A 76 -6.53 -2.45 18.87
N THR A 77 -5.84 -2.14 17.76
CA THR A 77 -6.17 -0.99 16.91
C THR A 77 -7.05 -1.41 15.75
N ALA A 78 -8.03 -0.57 15.39
CA ALA A 78 -8.94 -0.89 14.30
C ALA A 78 -8.22 -0.95 12.93
N GLY A 79 -7.16 -0.19 12.72
CA GLY A 79 -6.37 -0.13 11.48
C GLY A 79 -7.20 -0.21 10.18
N VAL A 80 -6.63 0.15 9.06
CA VAL A 80 -7.32 0.02 7.77
C VAL A 80 -7.40 -1.45 7.33
N PRO A 81 -8.46 -1.90 6.63
CA PRO A 81 -8.56 -3.26 6.11
C PRO A 81 -7.53 -3.53 5.02
N VAL A 82 -7.16 -4.80 4.85
CA VAL A 82 -6.38 -5.30 3.72
C VAL A 82 -7.35 -5.88 2.70
N TRP A 83 -7.92 -5.01 1.85
CA TRP A 83 -8.96 -5.39 0.90
C TRP A 83 -8.40 -6.20 -0.26
N LEU A 84 -8.93 -7.41 -0.44
CA LEU A 84 -8.70 -8.25 -1.61
C LEU A 84 -10.02 -8.52 -2.32
N PRO A 85 -10.13 -8.32 -3.65
CA PRO A 85 -11.23 -8.86 -4.44
C PRO A 85 -11.30 -10.38 -4.29
N TRP A 86 -12.47 -10.91 -3.91
CA TRP A 86 -12.61 -12.35 -3.72
C TRP A 86 -14.03 -12.84 -4.04
N PRO A 87 -14.18 -13.90 -4.89
CA PRO A 87 -13.07 -14.61 -5.55
C PRO A 87 -12.30 -13.71 -6.51
N LEU A 88 -11.01 -14.02 -6.71
CA LEU A 88 -10.23 -13.33 -7.74
C LEU A 88 -10.82 -13.58 -9.11
N PRO A 89 -10.86 -12.60 -10.01
CA PRO A 89 -11.22 -12.85 -11.40
C PRO A 89 -10.31 -13.92 -12.03
N LEU A 90 -10.82 -14.65 -12.98
CA LEU A 90 -10.08 -15.76 -13.60
C LEU A 90 -8.75 -15.29 -14.19
N GLY A 91 -7.65 -15.97 -13.80
CA GLY A 91 -6.30 -15.65 -14.26
C GLY A 91 -5.63 -14.47 -13.55
N TRP A 92 -6.27 -13.89 -12.52
CA TRP A 92 -5.68 -12.83 -11.73
C TRP A 92 -4.84 -13.38 -10.58
N LEU A 93 -3.72 -12.69 -10.32
CA LEU A 93 -2.72 -13.05 -9.31
C LEU A 93 -2.47 -11.85 -8.38
N VAL A 94 -2.13 -12.15 -7.13
CA VAL A 94 -1.66 -11.13 -6.18
C VAL A 94 -0.23 -10.74 -6.57
N ALA A 95 -0.01 -9.44 -6.77
CA ALA A 95 1.24 -8.89 -7.28
C ALA A 95 2.00 -8.03 -6.24
N GLY A 96 1.58 -8.05 -4.98
CA GLY A 96 2.28 -7.43 -3.85
C GLY A 96 1.38 -6.56 -2.98
N PHE A 97 2.03 -6.05 -1.92
CA PHE A 97 1.35 -5.25 -0.91
C PHE A 97 2.19 -4.00 -0.60
N ALA A 98 1.53 -2.92 -0.24
CA ALA A 98 2.16 -1.69 0.22
C ALA A 98 1.28 -1.03 1.29
N GLY A 99 1.85 -0.11 2.04
CA GLY A 99 1.09 0.62 3.05
C GLY A 99 1.77 1.91 3.45
N ALA A 100 1.07 2.70 4.26
CA ALA A 100 1.60 3.89 4.92
C ALA A 100 1.23 3.86 6.40
N GLY A 101 2.17 4.29 7.23
CA GLY A 101 2.05 4.28 8.68
C GLY A 101 3.41 4.16 9.36
N ASP A 102 3.43 4.12 10.67
CA ASP A 102 4.64 3.91 11.44
C ASP A 102 4.38 3.01 12.67
N GLU A 103 5.44 2.63 13.37
CA GLU A 103 5.32 1.79 14.57
C GLU A 103 4.44 2.40 15.66
N ARG A 104 4.30 3.72 15.68
CA ARG A 104 3.53 4.45 16.69
C ARG A 104 2.05 4.50 16.34
N THR A 105 1.73 4.77 15.07
CA THR A 105 0.35 4.97 14.58
C THR A 105 -0.26 3.71 14.01
N GLY A 106 0.54 2.69 13.70
CA GLY A 106 0.13 1.49 12.96
C GLY A 106 -0.10 1.79 11.47
N VAL A 107 -0.74 0.86 10.78
CA VAL A 107 -1.05 0.98 9.35
C VAL A 107 -2.28 1.88 9.15
N ARG A 108 -2.09 3.00 8.42
CA ARG A 108 -3.12 4.01 8.15
C ARG A 108 -3.58 4.03 6.69
N ALA A 109 -2.82 3.39 5.82
CA ALA A 109 -3.23 3.05 4.46
C ALA A 109 -2.63 1.71 4.07
N CYS A 110 -3.37 0.94 3.29
CA CYS A 110 -2.93 -0.35 2.76
C CYS A 110 -3.38 -0.49 1.32
N ALA A 111 -2.50 -1.03 0.47
CA ALA A 111 -2.77 -1.34 -0.92
C ALA A 111 -2.44 -2.80 -1.22
N VAL A 112 -3.31 -3.46 -1.96
CA VAL A 112 -3.11 -4.78 -2.55
C VAL A 112 -3.06 -4.61 -4.06
N ALA A 113 -1.95 -5.01 -4.67
CA ALA A 113 -1.79 -5.02 -6.12
C ALA A 113 -2.13 -6.39 -6.70
N LEU A 114 -2.76 -6.38 -7.84
CA LEU A 114 -3.19 -7.54 -8.60
C LEU A 114 -2.79 -7.36 -10.06
N THR A 115 -2.52 -8.46 -10.76
CA THR A 115 -2.26 -8.47 -12.19
C THR A 115 -3.00 -9.62 -12.86
N GLY A 116 -3.48 -9.42 -14.07
CA GLY A 116 -4.24 -10.45 -14.77
C GLY A 116 -4.66 -10.02 -16.18
N PRO A 117 -5.55 -10.78 -16.82
CA PRO A 117 -6.07 -10.43 -18.15
C PRO A 117 -7.08 -9.29 -18.08
N ASN A 118 -6.97 -8.35 -19.04
CA ASN A 118 -8.02 -7.37 -19.30
C ASN A 118 -9.16 -8.04 -20.07
N PRO A 119 -10.43 -7.87 -19.66
CA PRO A 119 -11.59 -8.40 -20.40
C PRO A 119 -11.65 -7.98 -21.88
N LEU A 120 -11.12 -6.81 -22.21
CA LEU A 120 -11.05 -6.29 -23.58
C LEU A 120 -9.76 -6.67 -24.32
N GLY A 121 -8.92 -7.54 -23.73
CA GLY A 121 -7.67 -8.04 -24.30
C GLY A 121 -6.42 -7.38 -23.73
N GLY A 122 -5.33 -8.16 -23.70
CA GLY A 122 -4.03 -7.75 -23.13
C GLY A 122 -3.95 -7.90 -21.61
N PRO A 123 -2.86 -7.44 -21.01
CA PRO A 123 -2.65 -7.46 -19.55
C PRO A 123 -3.37 -6.29 -18.87
N ALA A 124 -3.69 -6.49 -17.61
CA ALA A 124 -4.19 -5.43 -16.74
C ALA A 124 -3.57 -5.53 -15.34
N ASP A 125 -3.50 -4.39 -14.68
CA ASP A 125 -3.17 -4.26 -13.27
C ASP A 125 -4.34 -3.64 -12.51
N MET A 126 -4.53 -4.03 -11.27
CA MET A 126 -5.48 -3.43 -10.34
C MET A 126 -4.77 -3.17 -9.01
N VAL A 127 -5.02 -2.02 -8.42
CA VAL A 127 -4.62 -1.75 -7.03
C VAL A 127 -5.85 -1.36 -6.24
N VAL A 128 -6.12 -2.10 -5.17
CA VAL A 128 -7.19 -1.81 -4.22
C VAL A 128 -6.56 -1.19 -2.98
N VAL A 129 -7.02 0.01 -2.60
CA VAL A 129 -6.47 0.75 -1.45
C VAL A 129 -7.57 0.97 -0.43
N ALA A 130 -7.24 0.73 0.83
CA ALA A 130 -7.98 1.25 1.97
C ALA A 130 -7.12 2.29 2.69
N GLU A 131 -7.65 3.48 2.95
CA GLU A 131 -6.89 4.50 3.67
C GLU A 131 -7.79 5.38 4.55
N GLU A 132 -7.21 5.92 5.60
CA GLU A 132 -7.85 6.97 6.36
C GLU A 132 -7.86 8.28 5.57
N PRO A 133 -8.92 9.10 5.71
CA PRO A 133 -8.98 10.41 5.08
C PRO A 133 -7.72 11.25 5.35
N GLY A 134 -7.23 11.94 4.33
CA GLY A 134 -6.06 12.81 4.44
C GLY A 134 -4.69 12.13 4.28
N ILE A 135 -4.60 10.81 4.12
CA ILE A 135 -3.33 10.12 3.83
C ILE A 135 -2.87 10.43 2.41
N GLY A 136 -3.76 10.24 1.42
CA GLY A 136 -3.53 10.58 0.02
C GLY A 136 -2.67 9.54 -0.71
N PHE A 137 -2.61 8.31 -0.24
CA PHE A 137 -1.91 7.21 -0.91
C PHE A 137 -2.70 6.73 -2.13
N GLY A 138 -4.03 6.52 -1.96
CA GLY A 138 -4.92 6.15 -3.05
C GLY A 138 -5.01 7.24 -4.11
N ALA A 139 -5.12 8.51 -3.70
CA ALA A 139 -5.12 9.64 -4.60
C ALA A 139 -3.82 9.74 -5.43
N ALA A 140 -2.66 9.50 -4.82
CA ALA A 140 -1.38 9.47 -5.54
C ALA A 140 -1.32 8.33 -6.57
N LEU A 141 -1.79 7.12 -6.23
CA LEU A 141 -1.92 6.00 -7.17
C LEU A 141 -2.92 6.31 -8.29
N ALA A 142 -3.98 7.01 -7.97
CA ALA A 142 -4.94 7.54 -8.94
C ALA A 142 -4.37 8.65 -9.82
N GLY A 143 -3.18 9.20 -9.50
CA GLY A 143 -2.56 10.30 -10.24
C GLY A 143 -3.20 11.66 -9.98
N LEU A 144 -3.79 11.84 -8.81
CA LEU A 144 -4.39 13.10 -8.38
C LEU A 144 -3.40 13.94 -7.56
N ASP A 145 -3.50 15.24 -7.68
CA ASP A 145 -2.75 16.19 -6.84
C ASP A 145 -3.42 16.42 -5.47
N SER A 146 -4.68 16.01 -5.32
CA SER A 146 -5.44 16.07 -4.07
C SER A 146 -5.10 14.93 -3.13
N VAL A 147 -5.58 14.99 -1.90
CA VAL A 147 -5.45 13.90 -0.90
C VAL A 147 -6.67 12.99 -0.87
N ASP A 148 -7.79 13.45 -1.41
CA ASP A 148 -9.10 12.80 -1.45
C ASP A 148 -9.65 12.86 -2.87
N PRO A 149 -10.77 12.19 -3.20
CA PRO A 149 -11.33 12.17 -4.56
C PRO A 149 -11.69 13.54 -5.15
N GLY A 150 -11.70 14.58 -4.33
CA GLY A 150 -11.93 15.95 -4.76
C GLY A 150 -13.36 16.45 -4.55
N ALA A 151 -13.57 17.76 -4.77
CA ALA A 151 -14.83 18.45 -4.47
C ALA A 151 -16.04 17.97 -5.31
N GLY A 152 -15.79 17.35 -6.47
CA GLY A 152 -16.83 16.78 -7.32
C GLY A 152 -17.26 15.36 -6.94
N PHE A 153 -16.62 14.73 -5.95
CA PHE A 153 -16.93 13.40 -5.52
C PHE A 153 -18.37 13.28 -5.03
N GLY A 154 -19.10 12.27 -5.49
CA GLY A 154 -20.49 12.04 -5.11
C GLY A 154 -21.51 12.95 -5.78
N SER A 155 -21.10 13.90 -6.64
CA SER A 155 -22.03 14.80 -7.34
C SER A 155 -22.81 14.12 -8.48
N ALA A 156 -22.24 13.05 -9.06
CA ALA A 156 -22.89 12.20 -10.06
C ALA A 156 -23.39 10.90 -9.40
N PRO A 157 -24.27 10.13 -10.04
CA PRO A 157 -24.62 8.80 -9.58
C PRO A 157 -23.38 7.87 -9.53
N PRO A 158 -23.31 6.92 -8.58
CA PRO A 158 -22.26 5.91 -8.59
C PRO A 158 -22.42 5.01 -9.82
N ILE A 159 -21.31 4.52 -10.35
CA ILE A 159 -21.31 3.69 -11.57
C ILE A 159 -20.84 2.26 -11.33
N ALA A 160 -20.33 1.98 -10.14
CA ALA A 160 -19.90 0.64 -9.72
C ALA A 160 -20.26 0.41 -8.24
N THR A 161 -20.12 -0.83 -7.80
CA THR A 161 -20.40 -1.24 -6.43
C THR A 161 -19.30 -2.14 -5.92
N ALA A 162 -18.82 -1.90 -4.70
CA ALA A 162 -18.05 -2.85 -3.93
C ALA A 162 -18.92 -3.47 -2.84
N SER A 163 -18.68 -4.72 -2.50
CA SER A 163 -19.42 -5.41 -1.43
C SER A 163 -18.47 -6.04 -0.41
N PHE A 164 -18.83 -5.97 0.87
CA PHE A 164 -18.13 -6.64 1.96
C PHE A 164 -19.12 -7.22 2.95
N GLY A 165 -19.11 -8.51 3.09
CA GLY A 165 -20.10 -9.23 3.88
C GLY A 165 -21.51 -9.10 3.28
N LYS A 166 -22.42 -8.41 4.00
CA LYS A 166 -23.80 -8.15 3.55
C LYS A 166 -24.03 -6.69 3.15
N HIS A 167 -22.98 -5.90 3.03
CA HIS A 167 -23.06 -4.46 2.77
C HIS A 167 -22.49 -4.15 1.40
N ASP A 168 -23.24 -3.33 0.65
CA ASP A 168 -22.82 -2.79 -0.62
C ASP A 168 -22.42 -1.33 -0.43
N PHE A 169 -21.34 -0.93 -1.10
CA PHE A 169 -20.79 0.40 -1.06
C PHE A 169 -20.71 0.96 -2.48
N PRO A 170 -21.30 2.12 -2.73
CA PRO A 170 -21.24 2.74 -4.04
C PRO A 170 -19.82 3.22 -4.34
N LEU A 171 -19.45 3.10 -5.62
CA LEU A 171 -18.18 3.59 -6.15
C LEU A 171 -18.46 4.62 -7.25
N TRP A 172 -17.79 5.74 -7.15
CA TRP A 172 -17.82 6.82 -8.13
C TRP A 172 -16.56 6.79 -8.96
N GLN A 173 -16.73 7.03 -10.25
CA GLN A 173 -15.58 7.23 -11.12
C GLN A 173 -14.90 8.55 -10.80
N VAL A 174 -13.57 8.53 -10.82
CA VAL A 174 -12.71 9.70 -10.67
C VAL A 174 -11.89 9.84 -11.95
N ASP A 175 -11.90 11.03 -12.54
CA ASP A 175 -11.18 11.27 -13.78
C ASP A 175 -9.68 11.17 -13.57
N SER A 176 -9.03 10.33 -14.36
CA SER A 176 -7.58 10.14 -14.35
C SER A 176 -7.10 9.61 -15.70
N PRO A 177 -6.11 10.25 -16.34
CA PRO A 177 -5.62 9.81 -17.64
C PRO A 177 -4.96 8.43 -17.61
N GLY A 178 -5.31 7.56 -18.58
CA GLY A 178 -4.67 6.27 -18.83
C GLY A 178 -4.94 5.20 -17.77
N ARG A 179 -5.92 5.43 -16.89
CA ARG A 179 -6.37 4.46 -15.88
C ARG A 179 -7.85 4.66 -15.57
N ALA A 180 -8.54 3.59 -15.19
CA ALA A 180 -9.85 3.70 -14.59
C ALA A 180 -9.70 3.80 -13.07
N VAL A 181 -10.29 4.83 -12.49
CA VAL A 181 -10.24 5.08 -11.05
C VAL A 181 -11.65 5.13 -10.50
N PHE A 182 -11.86 4.37 -9.43
CA PHE A 182 -13.10 4.36 -8.68
C PHE A 182 -12.80 4.61 -7.22
N ALA A 183 -13.60 5.46 -6.59
CA ALA A 183 -13.48 5.75 -5.17
C ALA A 183 -14.84 5.61 -4.48
N GLY A 184 -14.82 5.22 -3.22
CA GLY A 184 -15.98 5.14 -2.35
C GLY A 184 -15.60 5.27 -0.89
N GLU A 185 -16.59 5.49 -0.04
CA GLU A 185 -16.40 5.51 1.40
C GLU A 185 -16.92 4.21 2.01
N VAL A 186 -16.08 3.57 2.84
CA VAL A 186 -16.42 2.36 3.56
C VAL A 186 -16.08 2.54 5.05
N LYS A 187 -17.10 2.71 5.88
CA LYS A 187 -16.94 2.87 7.34
C LYS A 187 -16.00 4.01 7.74
N GLY A 188 -16.08 5.14 7.05
CA GLY A 188 -15.24 6.32 7.31
C GLY A 188 -13.83 6.23 6.73
N LEU A 189 -13.55 5.24 5.90
CA LEU A 189 -12.28 5.05 5.18
C LEU A 189 -12.50 5.24 3.69
N TRP A 190 -11.51 5.74 2.98
CA TRP A 190 -11.51 5.72 1.53
C TRP A 190 -11.20 4.31 1.03
N LEU A 191 -12.03 3.83 0.11
CA LEU A 191 -11.76 2.69 -0.75
C LEU A 191 -11.46 3.22 -2.14
N TRP A 192 -10.26 2.88 -2.67
CA TRP A 192 -9.90 3.17 -4.05
C TRP A 192 -9.70 1.87 -4.82
N VAL A 193 -10.15 1.87 -6.06
CA VAL A 193 -9.85 0.82 -7.03
C VAL A 193 -9.26 1.49 -8.26
N VAL A 194 -7.99 1.25 -8.52
CA VAL A 194 -7.25 1.84 -9.63
C VAL A 194 -6.84 0.74 -10.59
N LEU A 195 -7.21 0.86 -11.88
CA LEU A 195 -6.96 -0.15 -12.89
C LEU A 195 -6.18 0.43 -14.07
N TRP A 196 -5.29 -0.36 -14.61
CA TRP A 196 -4.54 -0.05 -15.83
C TRP A 196 -4.65 -1.22 -16.82
N PRO A 197 -4.86 -0.91 -18.12
CA PRO A 197 -5.25 0.39 -18.68
C PRO A 197 -6.67 0.80 -18.22
N ASP A 198 -7.12 1.97 -18.64
CA ASP A 198 -8.46 2.49 -18.34
C ASP A 198 -9.59 1.54 -18.79
N THR A 199 -9.37 0.82 -19.90
CA THR A 199 -10.30 -0.21 -20.40
C THR A 199 -10.53 -1.36 -19.42
N ALA A 200 -9.64 -1.61 -18.49
CA ALA A 200 -9.81 -2.61 -17.43
C ALA A 200 -10.90 -2.23 -16.41
N GLY A 201 -11.37 -0.97 -16.44
CA GLY A 201 -12.54 -0.54 -15.67
C GLY A 201 -13.80 -1.35 -15.91
N THR A 202 -13.90 -2.05 -17.05
CA THR A 202 -14.99 -2.99 -17.35
C THR A 202 -15.09 -4.15 -16.36
N LEU A 203 -14.05 -4.43 -15.58
CA LEU A 203 -14.09 -5.41 -14.48
C LEU A 203 -15.09 -5.02 -13.39
N LEU A 204 -15.42 -3.73 -13.25
CA LEU A 204 -16.36 -3.24 -12.24
C LEU A 204 -17.80 -3.10 -12.75
N VAL A 205 -18.12 -3.65 -13.92
CA VAL A 205 -19.52 -3.81 -14.37
C VAL A 205 -20.28 -4.75 -13.43
N GLU A 206 -19.60 -5.77 -12.92
CA GLU A 206 -20.10 -6.62 -11.85
C GLU A 206 -19.65 -6.05 -10.48
N PRO A 207 -20.43 -6.25 -9.41
CA PRO A 207 -20.05 -5.83 -8.08
C PRO A 207 -18.70 -6.45 -7.64
N LEU A 208 -17.80 -5.63 -7.13
CA LEU A 208 -16.51 -6.07 -6.63
C LEU A 208 -16.65 -6.60 -5.19
N ALA A 209 -16.75 -7.91 -5.05
CA ALA A 209 -16.76 -8.53 -3.71
C ALA A 209 -15.38 -8.44 -3.09
N LEU A 210 -15.31 -7.93 -1.86
CA LEU A 210 -14.08 -7.73 -1.11
C LEU A 210 -14.01 -8.65 0.11
N ARG A 211 -12.79 -9.04 0.46
CA ARG A 211 -12.44 -9.68 1.73
C ARG A 211 -11.35 -8.90 2.44
N ASP A 212 -11.36 -8.95 3.75
CA ASP A 212 -10.29 -8.40 4.59
C ASP A 212 -9.32 -9.54 4.94
N LEU A 213 -8.09 -9.45 4.43
CA LEU A 213 -7.06 -10.46 4.68
C LEU A 213 -6.57 -10.50 6.15
N ARG A 214 -7.02 -9.57 6.99
CA ARG A 214 -6.74 -9.59 8.43
C ARG A 214 -7.68 -10.54 9.20
N ASP A 215 -8.74 -11.02 8.56
CA ASP A 215 -9.69 -11.92 9.19
C ASP A 215 -9.05 -13.31 9.43
N PRO A 216 -8.80 -13.72 10.70
CA PRO A 216 -8.07 -14.94 11.01
C PRO A 216 -8.83 -16.23 10.68
N GLY A 217 -10.10 -16.13 10.31
CA GLY A 217 -10.96 -17.28 10.01
C GLY A 217 -10.79 -17.86 8.60
N GLN A 218 -9.85 -17.32 7.78
CA GLN A 218 -9.77 -17.70 6.38
C GLN A 218 -8.32 -17.89 5.91
N ASP A 219 -7.92 -19.13 5.87
CA ASP A 219 -6.71 -19.56 5.18
C ASP A 219 -7.03 -19.58 3.67
N LEU A 220 -6.70 -18.49 2.98
CA LEU A 220 -6.88 -18.36 1.53
C LEU A 220 -5.60 -18.80 0.83
N ASP A 221 -5.69 -19.82 -0.02
CA ASP A 221 -4.61 -20.19 -0.94
C ASP A 221 -4.53 -19.11 -2.03
N LEU A 222 -3.72 -18.08 -1.79
CA LEU A 222 -3.59 -16.93 -2.68
C LEU A 222 -2.63 -17.25 -3.83
N PRO A 223 -3.08 -17.09 -5.08
CA PRO A 223 -2.16 -17.22 -6.21
C PRO A 223 -1.28 -15.97 -6.31
N PHE A 224 0.02 -16.13 -6.09
CA PHE A 224 0.99 -15.05 -6.19
C PHE A 224 1.64 -14.98 -7.57
N GLY A 225 1.84 -13.75 -8.08
CA GLY A 225 2.49 -13.44 -9.35
C GLY A 225 3.81 -12.68 -9.19
N ALA A 226 4.25 -12.04 -10.27
CA ALA A 226 5.40 -11.14 -10.24
C ALA A 226 5.05 -9.84 -9.48
N ALA A 227 6.08 -9.18 -8.92
CA ALA A 227 5.89 -7.91 -8.22
C ALA A 227 5.33 -6.83 -9.16
N SER A 228 4.31 -6.13 -8.69
CA SER A 228 3.64 -5.08 -9.46
C SER A 228 4.52 -3.84 -9.64
N PRO A 229 4.63 -3.31 -10.87
CA PRO A 229 5.27 -2.03 -11.11
C PRO A 229 4.43 -0.82 -10.66
N ARG A 230 3.19 -1.06 -10.21
CA ARG A 230 2.25 0.00 -9.78
C ARG A 230 2.42 0.38 -8.32
N LEU A 231 3.01 -0.49 -7.51
CA LEU A 231 3.34 -0.15 -6.14
C LEU A 231 4.64 0.64 -6.05
N PRO A 232 4.79 1.52 -5.04
CA PRO A 232 6.04 2.23 -4.83
C PRO A 232 7.21 1.25 -4.72
N ALA A 233 8.23 1.44 -5.57
CA ALA A 233 9.50 0.73 -5.45
C ALA A 233 10.37 1.37 -4.34
N ARG A 234 11.31 0.58 -3.81
CA ARG A 234 12.35 1.12 -2.91
C ARG A 234 13.33 2.00 -3.65
#